data_8f090a91d514e38af602a6ce026fd8e1
#
_entry.id   8f090a91d514e38af602a6ce026fd8e1
#
_cell.length_a   1.000
_cell.length_b   1.000
_cell.length_c   1.000
_cell.angle_alpha   90.00
_cell.angle_beta   90.00
_cell.angle_gamma   90.00
#
_symmetry.space_group_name_H-M   'P 1'
#
loop_
_entity.id
_entity.type
_entity.pdbx_description
1 polymer ?
#
loop_
_entity_poly.entity_id
_entity_poly.type
_entity_poly.pdbx_seq_one_letter_code
_entity_poly.pdbx_strand_id
1 'polypeptide(L)'
;MYLKSIEINGFKSFANKIVFEFPQGITGIVGPNGSGKSNVADAVRWVLGEQSAKQLRGGNMQDVIFSGTETRKPLGFAYVAITLDNSDHNLPIDYEEVTIARRLYRSGESEYLMNGVSCRLKDVNELFYDTGIGKEGYSIIGQGQIDKILSGKPEERRELFDEAAGIVKFKRRKSMSVKKLEEEQQNLIRVNDILSELEK
;
A
#
# COMPACT_ATOMS: atom_id res chain seq x y z
N MET A 1 -18.41 2.55 1.18
CA MET A 1 -17.03 3.09 1.16
C MET A 1 -16.70 3.61 -0.25
N TYR A 2 -16.15 4.82 -0.41
CA TYR A 2 -15.63 5.34 -1.68
C TYR A 2 -14.45 6.30 -1.42
N LEU A 3 -13.64 6.54 -2.45
CA LEU A 3 -12.53 7.50 -2.39
C LEU A 3 -13.09 8.93 -2.45
N LYS A 4 -12.91 9.70 -1.37
CA LYS A 4 -13.40 11.07 -1.25
C LYS A 4 -12.40 12.09 -1.80
N SER A 5 -11.12 11.92 -1.48
CA SER A 5 -10.08 12.82 -1.97
C SER A 5 -8.69 12.18 -2.01
N ILE A 6 -7.83 12.77 -2.84
CA ILE A 6 -6.39 12.51 -2.87
C ILE A 6 -5.67 13.86 -2.71
N GLU A 7 -4.83 13.96 -1.69
CA GLU A 7 -3.91 15.08 -1.50
C GLU A 7 -2.50 14.64 -1.92
N ILE A 8 -1.84 15.43 -2.75
CA ILE A 8 -0.48 15.15 -3.25
C ILE A 8 0.37 16.41 -3.07
N ASN A 9 1.58 16.24 -2.52
CA ASN A 9 2.55 17.31 -2.37
C ASN A 9 3.97 16.79 -2.52
N GLY A 10 4.76 17.37 -3.38
CA GLY A 10 6.15 16.97 -3.60
C GLY A 10 6.33 15.59 -4.23
N PHE A 11 5.30 15.00 -4.80
CA PHE A 11 5.36 13.66 -5.39
C PHE A 11 5.50 13.74 -6.90
N LYS A 12 6.59 13.20 -7.43
CA LYS A 12 6.93 13.16 -8.87
C LYS A 12 6.78 14.53 -9.55
N SER A 13 5.78 14.72 -10.42
CA SER A 13 5.53 15.98 -11.13
C SER A 13 4.74 17.01 -10.31
N PHE A 14 4.22 16.63 -9.15
CA PHE A 14 3.42 17.52 -8.29
C PHE A 14 4.29 18.26 -7.28
N ALA A 15 4.86 19.38 -7.69
CA ALA A 15 5.71 20.22 -6.83
C ALA A 15 4.92 20.89 -5.71
N ASN A 16 3.71 21.38 -6.02
CA ASN A 16 2.86 22.05 -5.06
C ASN A 16 1.80 21.09 -4.53
N LYS A 17 1.26 21.43 -3.35
CA LYS A 17 0.07 20.74 -2.82
C LYS A 17 -1.09 20.87 -3.80
N ILE A 18 -1.67 19.73 -4.16
CA ILE A 18 -2.90 19.62 -4.94
C ILE A 18 -3.85 18.64 -4.24
N VAL A 19 -5.13 18.95 -4.29
CA VAL A 19 -6.19 18.07 -3.78
C VAL A 19 -7.14 17.77 -4.93
N PHE A 20 -7.38 16.50 -5.16
CA PHE A 20 -8.42 16.00 -6.05
C PHE A 20 -9.59 15.53 -5.20
N GLU A 21 -10.75 16.11 -5.38
CA GLU A 21 -11.99 15.67 -4.75
C GLU A 21 -12.80 14.82 -5.72
N PHE A 22 -13.34 13.73 -5.24
CA PHE A 22 -14.10 12.78 -6.03
C PHE A 22 -15.54 12.70 -5.51
N PRO A 23 -16.53 13.08 -6.32
CA PRO A 23 -17.93 12.80 -6.00
C PRO A 23 -18.19 11.29 -6.08
N GLN A 24 -19.31 10.85 -5.52
CA GLN A 24 -19.77 9.48 -5.71
C GLN A 24 -19.98 9.18 -7.20
N GLY A 25 -19.57 8.00 -7.64
CA GLY A 25 -19.70 7.54 -9.01
C GLY A 25 -18.36 7.43 -9.74
N ILE A 26 -18.38 7.58 -11.05
CA ILE A 26 -17.21 7.43 -11.92
C ILE A 26 -16.60 8.81 -12.20
N THR A 27 -15.33 8.98 -11.85
CA THR A 27 -14.57 10.21 -12.15
C THR A 27 -13.46 9.90 -13.14
N GLY A 28 -13.39 10.66 -14.24
CA GLY A 28 -12.34 10.56 -15.25
C GLY A 28 -11.28 11.65 -15.08
N ILE A 29 -10.00 11.27 -15.00
CA ILE A 29 -8.87 12.20 -15.03
C ILE A 29 -8.33 12.26 -16.46
N VAL A 30 -8.51 13.37 -17.13
CA VAL A 30 -8.13 13.58 -18.53
C VAL A 30 -7.04 14.65 -18.67
N GLY A 31 -6.29 14.60 -19.74
CA GLY A 31 -5.23 15.57 -20.04
C GLY A 31 -4.27 15.06 -21.12
N PRO A 32 -3.39 15.91 -21.65
CA PRO A 32 -2.40 15.53 -22.65
C PRO A 32 -1.35 14.56 -22.11
N ASN A 33 -0.56 13.95 -23.00
CA ASN A 33 0.57 13.14 -22.59
C ASN A 33 1.58 13.97 -21.81
N GLY A 34 2.13 13.39 -20.72
CA GLY A 34 3.05 14.11 -19.84
C GLY A 34 2.40 14.97 -18.75
N SER A 35 1.07 15.15 -18.72
CA SER A 35 0.38 15.98 -17.72
C SER A 35 0.35 15.42 -16.30
N GLY A 36 0.90 14.23 -16.06
CA GLY A 36 0.94 13.63 -14.72
C GLY A 36 -0.21 12.69 -14.37
N LYS A 37 -1.12 12.34 -15.31
CA LYS A 37 -2.23 11.41 -15.05
C LYS A 37 -1.78 10.10 -14.39
N SER A 38 -0.75 9.46 -14.93
CA SER A 38 -0.20 8.24 -14.38
C SER A 38 0.45 8.44 -13.01
N ASN A 39 0.88 9.66 -12.68
CA ASN A 39 1.47 9.96 -11.37
C ASN A 39 0.40 10.02 -10.27
N VAL A 40 -0.86 10.31 -10.61
CA VAL A 40 -1.98 10.19 -9.65
C VAL A 40 -2.21 8.73 -9.28
N ALA A 41 -2.25 7.83 -10.27
CA ALA A 41 -2.37 6.39 -9.99
C ALA A 41 -1.17 5.85 -9.17
N ASP A 42 0.06 6.31 -9.49
CA ASP A 42 1.23 5.95 -8.71
C ASP A 42 1.17 6.50 -7.27
N ALA A 43 0.61 7.69 -7.06
CA ALA A 43 0.43 8.26 -5.73
C ALA A 43 -0.52 7.39 -4.88
N VAL A 44 -1.63 6.92 -5.46
CA VAL A 44 -2.55 6.00 -4.78
C VAL A 44 -1.86 4.68 -4.43
N ARG A 45 -1.13 4.06 -5.37
CA ARG A 45 -0.36 2.83 -5.08
C ARG A 45 0.66 3.04 -3.97
N TRP A 46 1.36 4.16 -4.03
CA TRP A 46 2.42 4.47 -3.09
C TRP A 46 1.89 4.64 -1.66
N VAL A 47 0.80 5.38 -1.46
CA VAL A 47 0.21 5.59 -0.12
C VAL A 47 -0.41 4.30 0.43
N LEU A 48 -0.92 3.42 -0.43
CA LEU A 48 -1.46 2.10 -0.05
C LEU A 48 -0.37 1.05 0.21
N GLY A 49 0.91 1.44 0.21
CA GLY A 49 1.98 0.58 0.70
C GLY A 49 2.91 -0.01 -0.36
N GLU A 50 2.89 0.48 -1.61
CA GLU A 50 3.87 0.02 -2.61
C GLU A 50 5.30 0.35 -2.17
N GLN A 51 6.14 -0.69 -2.06
CA GLN A 51 7.54 -0.60 -1.66
C GLN A 51 8.51 -0.76 -2.84
N SER A 52 8.02 -1.14 -4.01
CA SER A 52 8.83 -1.32 -5.20
C SER A 52 8.99 -0.01 -5.96
N ALA A 53 10.19 0.56 -5.99
CA ALA A 53 10.49 1.73 -6.80
C ALA A 53 10.21 1.47 -8.30
N LYS A 54 10.48 0.25 -8.78
CA LYS A 54 10.21 -0.17 -10.18
C LYS A 54 8.72 -0.11 -10.53
N GLN A 55 7.84 -0.52 -9.61
CA GLN A 55 6.38 -0.41 -9.80
C GLN A 55 5.94 1.05 -9.93
N LEU A 56 6.67 1.94 -9.28
CA LEU A 56 6.48 3.39 -9.34
C LEU A 56 7.34 4.05 -10.45
N ARG A 57 7.92 3.27 -11.35
CA ARG A 57 8.73 3.78 -12.48
C ARG A 57 9.95 4.59 -12.05
N GLY A 58 10.54 4.28 -10.88
CA GLY A 58 11.77 4.84 -10.35
C GLY A 58 12.88 3.80 -10.18
N GLY A 59 14.10 4.24 -10.02
CA GLY A 59 15.25 3.40 -9.65
C GLY A 59 15.32 3.19 -8.14
N ASN A 60 15.12 4.26 -7.38
CA ASN A 60 15.08 4.27 -5.92
C ASN A 60 13.76 4.85 -5.42
N MET A 61 13.40 4.56 -4.16
CA MET A 61 12.17 5.09 -3.60
C MET A 61 12.18 6.62 -3.50
N GLN A 62 13.33 7.23 -3.28
CA GLN A 62 13.48 8.70 -3.23
C GLN A 62 13.17 9.39 -4.58
N ASP A 63 13.16 8.64 -5.69
CA ASP A 63 12.79 9.18 -7.00
C ASP A 63 11.32 9.59 -7.10
N VAL A 64 10.48 9.20 -6.12
CA VAL A 64 9.12 9.71 -6.03
C VAL A 64 9.07 11.16 -5.53
N ILE A 65 10.16 11.69 -4.94
CA ILE A 65 10.23 13.07 -4.48
C ILE A 65 10.51 13.98 -5.66
N PHE A 66 9.76 15.07 -5.76
CA PHE A 66 9.96 16.07 -6.82
C PHE A 66 11.40 16.55 -6.88
N SER A 67 12.07 16.27 -8.00
CA SER A 67 13.51 16.53 -8.21
C SER A 67 13.84 17.93 -8.71
N GLY A 68 12.81 18.78 -8.89
CA GLY A 68 12.99 20.12 -9.43
C GLY A 68 12.81 20.19 -10.94
N THR A 69 12.83 21.41 -11.45
CA THR A 69 12.85 21.77 -12.86
C THR A 69 13.83 22.92 -13.05
N GLU A 70 14.03 23.40 -14.26
CA GLU A 70 14.85 24.59 -14.53
C GLU A 70 14.43 25.82 -13.71
N THR A 71 13.13 25.94 -13.40
CA THR A 71 12.54 27.09 -12.70
C THR A 71 12.15 26.81 -11.25
N ARG A 72 12.21 25.56 -10.79
CA ARG A 72 11.77 25.15 -9.45
C ARG A 72 12.81 24.28 -8.75
N LYS A 73 13.10 24.62 -7.51
CA LYS A 73 14.03 23.83 -6.68
C LYS A 73 13.43 22.47 -6.33
N PRO A 74 14.27 21.43 -6.15
CA PRO A 74 13.84 20.13 -5.64
C PRO A 74 13.25 20.27 -4.23
N LEU A 75 12.30 19.41 -3.90
CA LEU A 75 11.69 19.36 -2.56
C LEU A 75 12.41 18.35 -1.66
N GLY A 76 12.30 18.56 -0.34
CA GLY A 76 12.90 17.70 0.68
C GLY A 76 12.09 16.43 0.98
N PHE A 77 10.82 16.40 0.59
CA PHE A 77 9.91 15.29 0.88
C PHE A 77 8.84 15.12 -0.20
N ALA A 78 8.23 13.95 -0.22
CA ALA A 78 6.97 13.66 -0.89
C ALA A 78 5.91 13.31 0.16
N TYR A 79 4.69 13.77 -0.03
CA TYR A 79 3.53 13.49 0.79
C TYR A 79 2.32 13.16 -0.09
N VAL A 80 1.65 12.06 0.23
CA VAL A 80 0.37 11.69 -0.37
C VAL A 80 -0.57 11.26 0.73
N ALA A 81 -1.81 11.72 0.67
CA ALA A 81 -2.88 11.24 1.52
C ALA A 81 -4.10 10.88 0.67
N ILE A 82 -4.79 9.81 1.04
CA ILE A 82 -6.10 9.45 0.53
C ILE A 82 -7.11 9.53 1.66
N THR A 83 -8.26 10.09 1.39
CA THR A 83 -9.39 10.10 2.32
C THR A 83 -10.51 9.25 1.74
N LEU A 84 -10.98 8.30 2.53
CA LEU A 84 -12.06 7.39 2.21
C LEU A 84 -13.28 7.73 3.06
N ASP A 85 -14.44 7.74 2.45
CA ASP A 85 -15.72 7.71 3.16
C ASP A 85 -15.94 6.30 3.71
N ASN A 86 -16.21 6.19 5.00
CA ASN A 86 -16.45 4.94 5.73
C ASN A 86 -17.80 4.96 6.46
N SER A 87 -18.75 5.76 6.01
CA SER A 87 -20.08 5.87 6.61
C SER A 87 -20.84 4.53 6.64
N ASP A 88 -20.47 3.60 5.78
CA ASP A 88 -20.99 2.22 5.73
C ASP A 88 -20.21 1.23 6.62
N HIS A 89 -19.20 1.70 7.37
CA HIS A 89 -18.34 0.91 8.27
C HIS A 89 -17.71 -0.34 7.64
N ASN A 90 -17.40 -0.27 6.34
CA ASN A 90 -16.68 -1.35 5.65
C ASN A 90 -15.22 -1.48 6.10
N LEU A 91 -14.60 -0.39 6.58
CA LEU A 91 -13.33 -0.45 7.28
C LEU A 91 -13.55 -0.75 8.77
N PRO A 92 -12.75 -1.62 9.40
CA PRO A 92 -12.95 -2.07 10.78
C PRO A 92 -12.47 -1.03 11.81
N ILE A 93 -12.88 0.23 11.65
CA ILE A 93 -12.60 1.34 12.56
C ILE A 93 -13.82 2.25 12.69
N ASP A 94 -14.00 2.85 13.87
CA ASP A 94 -15.18 3.65 14.23
C ASP A 94 -15.06 5.12 13.78
N TYR A 95 -14.61 5.35 12.54
CA TYR A 95 -14.55 6.69 11.93
C TYR A 95 -15.34 6.70 10.64
N GLU A 96 -16.16 7.74 10.43
CA GLU A 96 -16.92 7.95 9.18
C GLU A 96 -16.00 8.35 8.01
N GLU A 97 -14.86 8.96 8.31
CA GLU A 97 -13.82 9.28 7.34
C GLU A 97 -12.47 8.70 7.80
N VAL A 98 -11.77 8.08 6.87
CA VAL A 98 -10.46 7.49 7.12
C VAL A 98 -9.45 8.08 6.17
N THR A 99 -8.47 8.78 6.72
CA THR A 99 -7.36 9.35 5.95
C THR A 99 -6.11 8.53 6.20
N ILE A 100 -5.57 7.94 5.14
CA ILE A 100 -4.26 7.30 5.15
C ILE A 100 -3.29 8.19 4.42
N ALA A 101 -2.16 8.49 5.06
CA ALA A 101 -1.11 9.29 4.46
C ALA A 101 0.24 8.59 4.54
N ARG A 102 1.09 8.90 3.58
CA ARG A 102 2.50 8.50 3.57
C ARG A 102 3.36 9.71 3.29
N ARG A 103 4.46 9.81 4.03
CA ARG A 103 5.50 10.82 3.81
C ARG A 103 6.84 10.13 3.66
N LEU A 104 7.66 10.61 2.72
CA LEU A 104 9.03 10.15 2.51
C LEU A 104 9.95 11.36 2.41
N TYR A 105 11.01 11.35 3.18
CA TYR A 105 12.05 12.37 3.16
C TYR A 105 13.24 11.92 2.28
N ARG A 106 14.04 12.88 1.81
CA ARG A 106 15.27 12.57 1.06
C ARG A 106 16.30 11.79 1.87
N SER A 107 16.25 11.88 3.20
CA SER A 107 17.03 11.04 4.11
C SER A 107 16.76 9.55 3.96
N GLY A 108 15.63 9.18 3.34
CA GLY A 108 15.12 7.80 3.28
C GLY A 108 14.12 7.47 4.38
N GLU A 109 13.94 8.36 5.36
CA GLU A 109 12.92 8.19 6.40
C GLU A 109 11.53 8.22 5.78
N SER A 110 10.70 7.22 6.12
CA SER A 110 9.33 7.07 5.63
C SER A 110 8.39 6.85 6.79
N GLU A 111 7.30 7.59 6.82
CA GLU A 111 6.25 7.47 7.83
C GLU A 111 4.89 7.24 7.19
N TYR A 112 4.06 6.48 7.88
CA TYR A 112 2.65 6.32 7.58
C TYR A 112 1.81 6.96 8.67
N LEU A 113 0.70 7.57 8.28
CA LEU A 113 -0.25 8.18 9.22
C LEU A 113 -1.67 7.66 8.90
N MET A 114 -2.43 7.42 9.96
CA MET A 114 -3.85 7.09 9.89
C MET A 114 -4.60 8.14 10.72
N ASN A 115 -5.47 8.92 10.08
CA ASN A 115 -6.16 10.06 10.68
C ASN A 115 -5.19 11.00 11.44
N GLY A 116 -3.99 11.25 10.87
CA GLY A 116 -2.96 12.11 11.45
C GLY A 116 -2.08 11.45 12.52
N VAL A 117 -2.38 10.24 12.95
CA VAL A 117 -1.60 9.48 13.94
C VAL A 117 -0.59 8.57 13.22
N SER A 118 0.67 8.58 13.68
CA SER A 118 1.71 7.71 13.11
C SER A 118 1.37 6.23 13.32
N CYS A 119 1.51 5.44 12.27
CA CYS A 119 1.23 4.01 12.27
C CYS A 119 2.26 3.25 11.43
N ARG A 120 2.21 1.93 11.46
CA ARG A 120 3.09 1.08 10.67
C ARG A 120 2.42 0.68 9.36
N LEU A 121 3.21 0.40 8.33
CA LEU A 121 2.70 -0.16 7.07
C LEU A 121 1.83 -1.42 7.30
N LYS A 122 2.17 -2.22 8.31
CA LYS A 122 1.38 -3.41 8.68
C LYS A 122 -0.05 -3.02 9.08
N ASP A 123 -0.20 -1.94 9.83
CA ASP A 123 -1.49 -1.46 10.33
C ASP A 123 -2.35 -0.95 9.15
N VAL A 124 -1.72 -0.25 8.18
CA VAL A 124 -2.37 0.16 6.92
C VAL A 124 -2.83 -1.06 6.11
N ASN A 125 -1.97 -2.07 5.96
CA ASN A 125 -2.33 -3.28 5.23
C ASN A 125 -3.48 -4.04 5.93
N GLU A 126 -3.45 -4.14 7.27
CA GLU A 126 -4.51 -4.82 8.04
C GLU A 126 -5.86 -4.11 7.91
N LEU A 127 -5.86 -2.78 7.80
CA LEU A 127 -7.08 -2.01 7.60
C LEU A 127 -7.80 -2.38 6.29
N PHE A 128 -7.01 -2.65 5.24
CA PHE A 128 -7.55 -2.92 3.90
C PHE A 128 -7.74 -4.41 3.59
N TYR A 129 -7.43 -5.33 4.52
CA TYR A 129 -7.72 -6.73 4.29
C TYR A 129 -9.22 -6.95 4.10
N ASP A 130 -9.56 -7.75 3.12
CA ASP A 130 -10.92 -8.13 2.75
C ASP A 130 -11.78 -6.99 2.15
N THR A 131 -11.20 -5.80 1.92
CA THR A 131 -11.91 -4.69 1.28
C THR A 131 -11.70 -4.63 -0.24
N GLY A 132 -10.78 -5.43 -0.77
CA GLY A 132 -10.31 -5.34 -2.16
C GLY A 132 -9.47 -4.10 -2.43
N ILE A 133 -9.24 -3.23 -1.45
CA ILE A 133 -8.37 -2.05 -1.53
C ILE A 133 -7.03 -2.43 -0.92
N GLY A 134 -5.92 -2.19 -1.61
CA GLY A 134 -4.60 -2.44 -1.09
C GLY A 134 -3.57 -2.70 -2.18
N LYS A 135 -2.35 -3.00 -1.77
CA LYS A 135 -1.23 -3.25 -2.68
C LYS A 135 -1.49 -4.45 -3.62
N GLU A 136 -2.13 -5.48 -3.11
CA GLU A 136 -2.41 -6.73 -3.83
C GLU A 136 -3.85 -6.77 -4.37
N GLY A 137 -4.67 -5.73 -4.08
CA GLY A 137 -6.08 -5.65 -4.42
C GLY A 137 -6.35 -5.29 -5.88
N TYR A 138 -7.53 -5.69 -6.35
CA TYR A 138 -8.06 -5.32 -7.68
C TYR A 138 -8.41 -3.85 -7.84
N SER A 139 -8.37 -3.09 -6.75
CA SER A 139 -8.78 -1.68 -6.76
C SER A 139 -7.91 -0.80 -7.64
N ILE A 140 -6.68 -1.22 -7.95
CA ILE A 140 -5.77 -0.43 -8.79
C ILE A 140 -5.29 -1.29 -9.95
N ILE A 141 -6.03 -1.24 -11.04
CA ILE A 141 -5.65 -1.93 -12.28
C ILE A 141 -4.68 -1.04 -13.06
N GLY A 142 -3.42 -1.43 -13.08
CA GLY A 142 -2.39 -0.74 -13.87
C GLY A 142 -2.44 -1.09 -15.36
N GLN A 143 -1.82 -0.23 -16.16
CA GLN A 143 -1.65 -0.49 -17.58
C GLN A 143 -0.89 -1.82 -17.82
N GLY A 144 -1.44 -2.70 -18.64
CA GLY A 144 -0.87 -4.02 -18.93
C GLY A 144 -1.07 -5.08 -17.83
N GLN A 145 -1.72 -4.75 -16.72
CA GLN A 145 -1.99 -5.72 -15.67
C GLN A 145 -3.06 -6.73 -16.06
N ILE A 146 -4.07 -6.30 -16.84
CA ILE A 146 -5.11 -7.19 -17.34
C ILE A 146 -4.50 -8.27 -18.25
N ASP A 147 -3.58 -7.88 -19.13
CA ASP A 147 -2.89 -8.84 -20.02
C ASP A 147 -2.08 -9.86 -19.23
N LYS A 148 -1.43 -9.44 -18.13
CA LYS A 148 -0.73 -10.35 -17.22
C LYS A 148 -1.68 -11.31 -16.50
N ILE A 149 -2.85 -10.84 -16.09
CA ILE A 149 -3.88 -11.69 -15.48
C ILE A 149 -4.37 -12.74 -16.47
N LEU A 150 -4.65 -12.33 -17.71
CA LEU A 150 -5.16 -13.23 -18.77
C LEU A 150 -4.11 -14.25 -19.21
N SER A 151 -2.85 -13.83 -19.34
CA SER A 151 -1.73 -14.68 -19.74
C SER A 151 -1.00 -15.36 -18.56
N GLY A 152 -1.34 -15.02 -17.33
CA GLY A 152 -0.71 -15.52 -16.11
C GLY A 152 -0.96 -17.00 -15.86
N LYS A 153 -0.11 -17.58 -15.01
CA LYS A 153 -0.23 -18.98 -14.58
C LYS A 153 -1.51 -19.20 -13.76
N PRO A 154 -2.05 -20.42 -13.71
CA PRO A 154 -3.23 -20.74 -12.91
C PRO A 154 -3.10 -20.34 -11.43
N GLU A 155 -1.91 -20.45 -10.85
CA GLU A 155 -1.61 -20.09 -9.46
C GLU A 155 -1.78 -18.59 -9.23
N GLU A 156 -1.27 -17.74 -10.13
CA GLU A 156 -1.41 -16.28 -10.06
C GLU A 156 -2.88 -15.86 -10.18
N ARG A 157 -3.63 -16.53 -11.04
CA ARG A 157 -5.08 -16.31 -11.16
C ARG A 157 -5.84 -16.74 -9.91
N ARG A 158 -5.38 -17.82 -9.25
CA ARG A 158 -6.00 -18.29 -8.00
C ARG A 158 -5.86 -17.27 -6.87
N GLU A 159 -4.72 -16.59 -6.76
CA GLU A 159 -4.52 -15.54 -5.76
C GLU A 159 -5.61 -14.45 -5.86
N LEU A 160 -5.99 -14.13 -7.07
CA LEU A 160 -7.05 -13.18 -7.36
C LEU A 160 -8.42 -13.65 -6.82
N PHE A 161 -8.75 -14.91 -7.01
CA PHE A 161 -10.00 -15.49 -6.46
C PHE A 161 -9.97 -15.56 -4.93
N ASP A 162 -8.80 -15.85 -4.34
CA ASP A 162 -8.63 -15.87 -2.90
C ASP A 162 -8.88 -14.48 -2.28
N GLU A 163 -8.44 -13.44 -2.97
CA GLU A 163 -8.68 -12.06 -2.55
C GLU A 163 -10.15 -11.66 -2.71
N ALA A 164 -10.75 -11.93 -3.87
CA ALA A 164 -12.17 -11.68 -4.10
C ALA A 164 -13.08 -12.44 -3.13
N ALA A 165 -12.63 -13.60 -2.64
CA ALA A 165 -13.34 -14.39 -1.65
C ALA A 165 -13.11 -13.95 -0.19
N GLY A 166 -12.27 -12.90 0.04
CA GLY A 166 -11.97 -12.37 1.38
C GLY A 166 -11.19 -13.34 2.29
N ILE A 167 -10.48 -14.32 1.71
CA ILE A 167 -9.77 -15.34 2.51
C ILE A 167 -8.28 -15.05 2.71
N VAL A 168 -7.75 -13.98 2.13
CA VAL A 168 -6.32 -13.63 2.20
C VAL A 168 -5.88 -13.39 3.64
N LYS A 169 -6.68 -12.68 4.44
CA LYS A 169 -6.43 -12.44 5.87
C LYS A 169 -6.27 -13.74 6.66
N PHE A 170 -7.19 -14.69 6.42
CA PHE A 170 -7.15 -15.99 7.09
C PHE A 170 -5.94 -16.82 6.64
N LYS A 171 -5.60 -16.82 5.35
CA LYS A 171 -4.41 -17.51 4.83
C LYS A 171 -3.14 -16.95 5.44
N ARG A 172 -3.00 -15.62 5.53
CA ARG A 172 -1.84 -14.97 6.18
C ARG A 172 -1.76 -15.29 7.66
N ARG A 173 -2.86 -15.20 8.39
CA ARG A 173 -2.90 -15.57 9.82
C ARG A 173 -2.53 -17.04 10.03
N LYS A 174 -3.07 -17.95 9.21
CA LYS A 174 -2.71 -19.36 9.22
C LYS A 174 -1.20 -19.56 8.99
N SER A 175 -0.65 -18.96 7.94
CA SER A 175 0.78 -19.07 7.61
C SER A 175 1.67 -18.55 8.74
N MET A 176 1.32 -17.41 9.35
CA MET A 176 2.06 -16.87 10.50
C MET A 176 1.98 -17.79 11.73
N SER A 177 0.81 -18.39 11.99
CA SER A 177 0.63 -19.32 13.10
C SER A 177 1.39 -20.62 12.90
N VAL A 178 1.39 -21.18 11.68
CA VAL A 178 2.17 -22.37 11.33
C VAL A 178 3.66 -22.09 11.49
N LYS A 179 4.14 -20.96 10.99
CA LYS A 179 5.57 -20.57 11.15
C LYS A 179 5.97 -20.44 12.62
N LYS A 180 5.15 -19.81 13.45
CA LYS A 180 5.41 -19.74 14.90
C LYS A 180 5.44 -21.11 15.54
N LEU A 181 4.50 -22.01 15.15
CA LEU A 181 4.47 -23.36 15.66
C LEU A 181 5.75 -24.15 15.32
N GLU A 182 6.22 -24.00 14.07
CA GLU A 182 7.49 -24.60 13.64
C GLU A 182 8.69 -24.05 14.41
N GLU A 183 8.73 -22.73 14.64
CA GLU A 183 9.78 -22.09 15.45
C GLU A 183 9.77 -22.60 16.90
N GLU A 184 8.59 -22.72 17.53
CA GLU A 184 8.47 -23.27 18.89
C GLU A 184 8.81 -24.74 18.98
N GLN A 185 8.50 -25.52 17.95
CA GLN A 185 8.86 -26.92 17.88
C GLN A 185 10.38 -27.09 17.80
N GLN A 186 11.09 -26.23 17.04
CA GLN A 186 12.54 -26.22 17.00
C GLN A 186 13.16 -25.80 18.35
N ASN A 187 12.56 -24.82 19.03
CA ASN A 187 12.98 -24.40 20.36
C ASN A 187 12.84 -25.55 21.39
N LEU A 188 11.73 -26.31 21.33
CA LEU A 188 11.47 -27.46 22.18
C LEU A 188 12.52 -28.55 21.96
N ILE A 189 12.88 -28.88 20.73
CA ILE A 189 13.93 -29.85 20.40
C ILE A 189 15.23 -29.39 21.04
N ARG A 190 15.60 -28.12 20.85
CA ARG A 190 16.85 -27.57 21.43
C ARG A 190 16.87 -27.62 22.96
N VAL A 191 15.76 -27.32 23.63
CA VAL A 191 15.68 -27.41 25.09
C VAL A 191 15.81 -28.86 25.56
N ASN A 192 15.19 -29.81 24.88
CA ASN A 192 15.32 -31.22 25.20
C ASN A 192 16.74 -31.74 25.01
N ASP A 193 17.46 -31.28 23.98
CA ASP A 193 18.87 -31.63 23.77
C ASP A 193 19.75 -31.14 24.94
N ILE A 194 19.53 -29.88 25.38
CA ILE A 194 20.23 -29.30 26.55
C ILE A 194 19.92 -30.10 27.83
N LEU A 195 18.66 -30.45 28.06
CA LEU A 195 18.26 -31.24 29.22
C LEU A 195 18.95 -32.62 29.22
N SER A 196 18.98 -33.26 28.06
CA SER A 196 19.65 -34.57 27.89
C SER A 196 21.16 -34.51 28.13
N GLU A 197 21.81 -33.38 27.90
CA GLU A 197 23.23 -33.16 28.22
C GLU A 197 23.45 -32.90 29.73
N LEU A 198 22.51 -32.25 30.40
CA LEU A 198 22.60 -31.94 31.84
C LEU A 198 22.28 -33.15 32.73
N GLU A 199 21.53 -34.13 32.22
CA GLU A 199 21.18 -35.37 32.93
C GLU A 199 22.25 -36.46 32.83
N LYS A 200 23.29 -36.24 32.04
CA LYS A 200 24.49 -37.13 31.92
C LYS A 200 25.55 -36.75 32.92
#